data_44329c617b04e54bb3ab4c744a03a0d7
#
_entry.id   44329c617b04e54bb3ab4c744a03a0d7
#
_cell.length_a   1.000
_cell.length_b   1.000
_cell.length_c   1.000
_cell.angle_alpha   90.00
_cell.angle_beta   90.00
_cell.angle_gamma   90.00
#
_symmetry.space_group_name_H-M   'P 1'
#
loop_
_entity.id
_entity.type
_entity.pdbx_description
1 polymer ?
#
loop_
_entity_poly.entity_id
_entity_poly.type
_entity_poly.pdbx_seq_one_letter_code
_entity_poly.pdbx_strand_id
1 'polypeptide(L)'
;MNDTTIFTRDLLQCASLKDLHFAIVRGVETEDAPAGDADIIVLDRVGFNKFLQEYCDLNNAVLLPMISRHYVNIYRILFIDQSGQLCAAKIDVHNNEQWRGIVYVDAADAIRDHQLILGLPFVSHVHSIIANVMQPSLPGVPVSASRGARIEAALNKLNEEDLNELKTYFEDIGISETFYQLEKRCFDNAADHIFLNRWKVWVLIFSRDPVHTVSNLVLTMWRKFIYIIRPPGLFITIIGPDGAGKSTLISNLVDFLRIWTAKDLIVIQHWRPGFFKPLAAYKKFKTILGFGKIEKIYFEEQSSHKSIKVFPSLI
;
A
#
# COMPACT_ATOMS: atom_id res chain seq x y z
N MET A 1 -7.83 -20.72 10.13
CA MET A 1 -7.63 -19.26 9.97
C MET A 1 -6.24 -18.93 10.44
N ASN A 2 -5.46 -18.12 9.73
CA ASN A 2 -4.10 -17.77 10.13
C ASN A 2 -4.16 -16.78 11.31
N ASP A 3 -3.27 -16.94 12.31
CA ASP A 3 -3.24 -16.11 13.54
C ASP A 3 -3.16 -14.61 13.24
N THR A 4 -2.50 -14.24 12.16
CA THR A 4 -2.43 -12.85 11.69
C THR A 4 -3.80 -12.31 11.25
N THR A 5 -4.61 -13.11 10.60
CA THR A 5 -5.98 -12.74 10.20
C THR A 5 -6.89 -12.62 11.42
N ILE A 6 -6.73 -13.53 12.40
CA ILE A 6 -7.48 -13.48 13.67
C ILE A 6 -7.14 -12.17 14.39
N PHE A 7 -5.85 -11.89 14.59
CA PHE A 7 -5.38 -10.67 15.26
C PHE A 7 -5.92 -9.40 14.57
N THR A 8 -5.83 -9.34 13.24
CA THR A 8 -6.32 -8.17 12.47
C THR A 8 -7.83 -8.00 12.60
N ARG A 9 -8.59 -9.10 12.56
CA ARG A 9 -10.04 -9.07 12.74
C ARG A 9 -10.43 -8.61 14.13
N ASP A 10 -9.81 -9.13 15.18
CA ASP A 10 -10.07 -8.75 16.57
C ASP A 10 -9.76 -7.27 16.79
N LEU A 11 -8.65 -6.78 16.24
CA LEU A 11 -8.31 -5.36 16.28
C LEU A 11 -9.41 -4.48 15.64
N LEU A 12 -9.88 -4.85 14.45
CA LEU A 12 -10.91 -4.08 13.74
C LEU A 12 -12.28 -4.19 14.43
N GLN A 13 -12.61 -5.33 15.05
CA GLN A 13 -13.80 -5.48 15.87
C GLN A 13 -13.73 -4.56 17.12
N CYS A 14 -12.59 -4.50 17.78
CA CYS A 14 -12.38 -3.57 18.89
C CYS A 14 -12.49 -2.11 18.44
N ALA A 15 -12.01 -1.75 17.25
CA ALA A 15 -12.17 -0.41 16.68
C ALA A 15 -13.65 -0.07 16.44
N SER A 16 -14.40 -1.03 15.91
CA SER A 16 -15.86 -0.88 15.69
C SER A 16 -16.62 -0.71 17.01
N LEU A 17 -16.26 -1.48 18.05
CA LEU A 17 -16.87 -1.37 19.38
C LEU A 17 -16.56 -0.04 20.08
N LYS A 18 -15.45 0.63 19.73
CA LYS A 18 -15.11 1.98 20.22
C LYS A 18 -15.73 3.11 19.39
N ASP A 19 -16.63 2.79 18.48
CA ASP A 19 -17.34 3.75 17.61
C ASP A 19 -16.37 4.62 16.76
N LEU A 20 -15.26 4.02 16.35
CA LEU A 20 -14.33 4.67 15.43
C LEU A 20 -14.91 4.62 14.02
N HIS A 21 -15.03 5.79 13.40
CA HIS A 21 -15.56 5.91 12.04
C HIS A 21 -14.52 5.48 11.01
N PHE A 22 -14.65 4.25 10.54
CA PHE A 22 -13.80 3.67 9.51
C PHE A 22 -14.57 2.73 8.60
N ALA A 23 -13.99 2.42 7.43
CA ALA A 23 -14.47 1.35 6.56
C ALA A 23 -13.27 0.57 5.99
N ILE A 24 -13.44 -0.74 5.82
CA ILE A 24 -12.42 -1.62 5.26
C ILE A 24 -12.56 -1.60 3.74
N VAL A 25 -11.49 -1.22 3.06
CA VAL A 25 -11.43 -1.22 1.58
C VAL A 25 -11.13 -2.62 1.07
N ARG A 26 -10.20 -3.32 1.74
CA ARG A 26 -9.79 -4.69 1.40
C ARG A 26 -9.03 -5.35 2.55
N GLY A 27 -8.87 -6.67 2.47
CA GLY A 27 -8.28 -7.52 3.49
C GLY A 27 -9.38 -8.13 4.36
N VAL A 28 -9.12 -9.11 5.15
CA VAL A 28 -10.01 -9.81 6.12
C VAL A 28 -11.43 -10.23 5.62
N GLU A 29 -11.70 -10.12 4.32
CA GLU A 29 -13.03 -10.37 3.71
C GLU A 29 -13.39 -11.85 3.68
N THR A 30 -12.38 -12.73 3.59
CA THR A 30 -12.54 -14.18 3.51
C THR A 30 -11.53 -14.89 4.39
N GLU A 31 -11.79 -16.17 4.68
CA GLU A 31 -10.83 -17.03 5.39
C GLU A 31 -9.53 -17.23 4.61
N ASP A 32 -9.58 -17.08 3.27
CA ASP A 32 -8.47 -17.19 2.34
C ASP A 32 -7.78 -15.84 2.05
N ALA A 33 -8.19 -14.74 2.70
CA ALA A 33 -7.54 -13.45 2.53
C ALA A 33 -6.05 -13.56 2.89
N PRO A 34 -5.14 -12.94 2.10
CA PRO A 34 -3.72 -12.98 2.43
C PRO A 34 -3.51 -12.48 3.85
N ALA A 35 -2.85 -13.31 4.63
CA ALA A 35 -2.71 -13.15 6.06
C ALA A 35 -2.27 -11.72 6.44
N GLY A 36 -3.12 -11.04 7.16
CA GLY A 36 -2.77 -9.86 7.94
C GLY A 36 -2.60 -8.53 7.22
N ASP A 37 -2.99 -8.40 5.95
CA ASP A 37 -3.02 -7.10 5.26
C ASP A 37 -4.45 -6.54 5.28
N ALA A 38 -4.64 -5.37 5.89
CA ALA A 38 -5.91 -4.64 5.86
C ALA A 38 -5.67 -3.19 5.41
N ASP A 39 -6.42 -2.76 4.40
CA ASP A 39 -6.47 -1.37 3.97
C ASP A 39 -7.80 -0.78 4.47
N ILE A 40 -7.71 0.29 5.23
CA ILE A 40 -8.86 0.95 5.85
C ILE A 40 -8.88 2.44 5.54
N ILE A 41 -10.08 2.98 5.40
CA ILE A 41 -10.33 4.42 5.30
C ILE A 41 -10.89 4.89 6.64
N VAL A 42 -10.41 6.04 7.14
CA VAL A 42 -10.83 6.62 8.42
C VAL A 42 -11.09 8.11 8.29
N LEU A 43 -12.07 8.65 9.03
CA LEU A 43 -12.30 10.09 9.14
C LEU A 43 -11.27 10.75 10.05
N ASP A 44 -11.05 10.18 11.23
CA ASP A 44 -10.06 10.65 12.19
C ASP A 44 -8.85 9.73 12.26
N ARG A 45 -7.83 10.03 11.44
CA ARG A 45 -6.59 9.28 11.43
C ARG A 45 -5.80 9.42 12.74
N VAL A 46 -5.88 10.57 13.41
CA VAL A 46 -5.14 10.79 14.65
C VAL A 46 -5.73 9.93 15.76
N GLY A 47 -7.04 9.95 15.92
CA GLY A 47 -7.76 9.11 16.87
C GLY A 47 -7.56 7.63 16.58
N PHE A 48 -7.62 7.22 15.31
CA PHE A 48 -7.39 5.83 14.94
C PHE A 48 -5.95 5.38 15.21
N ASN A 49 -4.94 6.21 14.95
CA ASN A 49 -3.54 5.91 15.26
C ASN A 49 -3.31 5.75 16.76
N LYS A 50 -3.96 6.60 17.58
CA LYS A 50 -3.93 6.49 19.04
C LYS A 50 -4.55 5.16 19.50
N PHE A 51 -5.67 4.79 18.93
CA PHE A 51 -6.31 3.49 19.19
C PHE A 51 -5.38 2.33 18.83
N LEU A 52 -4.72 2.36 17.66
CA LEU A 52 -3.77 1.31 17.27
C LEU A 52 -2.65 1.14 18.30
N GLN A 53 -2.09 2.25 18.80
CA GLN A 53 -1.07 2.20 19.83
C GLN A 53 -1.60 1.58 21.13
N GLU A 54 -2.76 2.06 21.62
CA GLU A 54 -3.41 1.54 22.83
C GLU A 54 -3.72 0.04 22.70
N TYR A 55 -4.24 -0.39 21.55
CA TYR A 55 -4.54 -1.80 21.30
C TYR A 55 -3.29 -2.67 21.32
N CYS A 56 -2.21 -2.21 20.66
CA CYS A 56 -0.93 -2.93 20.65
C CYS A 56 -0.35 -3.04 22.06
N ASP A 57 -0.36 -1.97 22.84
CA ASP A 57 0.15 -1.96 24.23
C ASP A 57 -0.62 -2.96 25.11
N LEU A 58 -1.95 -3.02 24.97
CA LEU A 58 -2.81 -3.96 25.71
C LEU A 58 -2.59 -5.44 25.32
N ASN A 59 -2.22 -5.70 24.08
CA ASN A 59 -2.03 -7.05 23.56
C ASN A 59 -0.56 -7.49 23.47
N ASN A 60 0.36 -6.78 24.13
CA ASN A 60 1.80 -7.03 24.07
C ASN A 60 2.33 -7.10 22.63
N ALA A 61 1.76 -6.29 21.74
CA ALA A 61 2.19 -6.16 20.36
C ALA A 61 3.00 -4.87 20.16
N VAL A 62 3.83 -4.82 19.11
CA VAL A 62 4.65 -3.66 18.79
C VAL A 62 4.16 -3.02 17.51
N LEU A 63 3.74 -1.75 17.59
CA LEU A 63 3.33 -0.95 16.44
C LEU A 63 4.55 -0.29 15.78
N LEU A 64 4.84 -0.65 14.54
CA LEU A 64 5.94 -0.08 13.76
C LEU A 64 5.39 0.80 12.63
N PRO A 65 5.58 2.13 12.68
CA PRO A 65 5.25 3.01 11.58
C PRO A 65 6.26 2.83 10.44
N MET A 66 5.83 2.26 9.32
CA MET A 66 6.68 1.99 8.15
C MET A 66 6.73 3.18 7.20
N ILE A 67 5.58 3.73 6.89
CA ILE A 67 5.43 4.86 5.97
C ILE A 67 4.36 5.80 6.52
N SER A 68 4.66 7.09 6.53
CA SER A 68 3.67 8.13 6.84
C SER A 68 3.59 9.12 5.70
N ARG A 69 2.47 9.11 4.98
CA ARG A 69 2.15 10.10 3.94
C ARG A 69 0.95 10.94 4.39
N HIS A 70 0.68 12.07 3.71
CA HIS A 70 -0.45 12.92 4.10
C HIS A 70 -1.80 12.20 3.98
N TYR A 71 -1.92 11.19 3.11
CA TYR A 71 -3.16 10.43 2.88
C TYR A 71 -3.14 9.00 3.42
N VAL A 72 -1.97 8.45 3.76
CA VAL A 72 -1.87 7.07 4.28
C VAL A 72 -0.75 6.93 5.29
N ASN A 73 -1.01 6.22 6.36
CA ASN A 73 -0.02 5.68 7.27
C ASN A 73 -0.01 4.16 7.13
N ILE A 74 1.16 3.60 6.87
CA ILE A 74 1.36 2.16 6.77
C ILE A 74 2.02 1.69 8.05
N TYR A 75 1.39 0.75 8.73
CA TYR A 75 1.87 0.15 9.96
C TYR A 75 2.15 -1.34 9.77
N ARG A 76 3.15 -1.82 10.49
CA ARG A 76 3.35 -3.23 10.80
C ARG A 76 3.13 -3.42 12.29
N ILE A 77 2.36 -4.44 12.65
CA ILE A 77 2.10 -4.82 14.02
C ILE A 77 2.77 -6.17 14.24
N LEU A 78 3.77 -6.19 15.11
CA LEU A 78 4.46 -7.42 15.50
C LEU A 78 3.82 -7.96 16.76
N PHE A 79 3.51 -9.23 16.78
CA PHE A 79 2.94 -9.92 17.94
C PHE A 79 3.42 -11.38 17.98
N ILE A 80 3.32 -11.99 19.14
CA ILE A 80 3.62 -13.42 19.33
C ILE A 80 2.30 -14.16 19.31
N ASP A 81 2.18 -15.16 18.45
CA ASP A 81 1.02 -16.00 18.36
C ASP A 81 0.90 -17.01 19.53
N GLN A 82 -0.16 -17.78 19.57
CA GLN A 82 -0.38 -18.78 20.61
C GLN A 82 0.67 -19.91 20.63
N SER A 83 1.37 -20.12 19.51
CA SER A 83 2.47 -21.08 19.41
C SER A 83 3.82 -20.55 19.87
N GLY A 84 3.89 -19.26 20.21
CA GLY A 84 5.12 -18.55 20.55
C GLY A 84 5.91 -18.05 19.32
N GLN A 85 5.32 -18.11 18.13
CA GLN A 85 5.95 -17.64 16.89
C GLN A 85 5.71 -16.14 16.71
N LEU A 86 6.76 -15.42 16.26
CA LEU A 86 6.65 -14.01 15.88
C LEU A 86 5.87 -13.87 14.56
N CYS A 87 4.78 -13.13 14.61
CA CYS A 87 3.92 -12.82 13.48
C CYS A 87 3.89 -11.31 13.19
N ALA A 88 3.50 -10.94 11.98
CA ALA A 88 3.35 -9.55 11.58
C ALA A 88 2.05 -9.34 10.80
N ALA A 89 1.23 -8.39 11.25
CA ALA A 89 0.10 -7.86 10.51
C ALA A 89 0.47 -6.53 9.85
N LYS A 90 -0.15 -6.22 8.71
CA LYS A 90 0.02 -4.93 8.03
C LYS A 90 -1.33 -4.20 7.98
N ILE A 91 -1.33 -2.93 8.37
CA ILE A 91 -2.51 -2.07 8.30
C ILE A 91 -2.13 -0.78 7.58
N ASP A 92 -2.85 -0.49 6.50
CA ASP A 92 -2.75 0.75 5.75
C ASP A 92 -3.94 1.63 6.11
N VAL A 93 -3.68 2.74 6.83
CA VAL A 93 -4.70 3.69 7.32
C VAL A 93 -4.75 4.89 6.40
N HIS A 94 -5.82 4.99 5.61
CA HIS A 94 -6.03 6.04 4.62
C HIS A 94 -7.00 7.11 5.14
N ASN A 95 -6.77 8.40 4.79
CA ASN A 95 -7.80 9.43 4.92
C ASN A 95 -8.76 9.38 3.73
N ASN A 96 -8.23 9.13 2.55
CA ASN A 96 -8.93 8.96 1.28
C ASN A 96 -8.12 8.01 0.42
N GLU A 97 -8.76 7.32 -0.50
CA GLU A 97 -8.05 6.64 -1.57
C GLU A 97 -7.69 7.64 -2.66
N GLN A 98 -6.39 7.85 -2.88
CA GLN A 98 -5.92 8.86 -3.83
C GLN A 98 -4.61 8.49 -4.53
N TRP A 99 -4.41 9.11 -5.70
CA TRP A 99 -3.17 9.02 -6.44
C TRP A 99 -2.76 10.40 -6.96
N ARG A 100 -1.58 10.91 -6.57
CA ARG A 100 -1.01 12.20 -6.98
C ARG A 100 -1.99 13.39 -6.86
N GLY A 101 -2.74 13.44 -5.77
CA GLY A 101 -3.74 14.48 -5.53
C GLY A 101 -5.13 14.17 -6.06
N ILE A 102 -5.29 13.16 -6.90
CA ILE A 102 -6.59 12.68 -7.38
C ILE A 102 -7.21 11.81 -6.30
N VAL A 103 -8.26 12.27 -5.65
CA VAL A 103 -9.09 11.47 -4.76
C VAL A 103 -10.11 10.73 -5.61
N TYR A 104 -10.15 9.40 -5.51
CA TYR A 104 -11.10 8.55 -6.23
C TYR A 104 -12.07 7.80 -5.31
N VAL A 105 -11.76 7.69 -4.00
CA VAL A 105 -12.72 7.31 -2.97
C VAL A 105 -12.54 8.26 -1.79
N ASP A 106 -13.58 9.03 -1.50
CA ASP A 106 -13.63 9.93 -0.35
C ASP A 106 -13.97 9.16 0.92
N ALA A 107 -13.36 9.54 2.06
CA ALA A 107 -13.57 8.84 3.32
C ALA A 107 -14.97 9.02 3.87
N ALA A 108 -15.55 10.23 3.75
CA ALA A 108 -16.87 10.49 4.28
C ALA A 108 -17.95 9.69 3.54
N ASP A 109 -17.83 9.61 2.20
CA ASP A 109 -18.75 8.83 1.37
C ASP A 109 -18.58 7.33 1.63
N ALA A 110 -17.33 6.84 1.62
CA ALA A 110 -17.04 5.42 1.86
C ALA A 110 -17.50 4.92 3.23
N ILE A 111 -17.44 5.79 4.26
CA ILE A 111 -17.88 5.45 5.61
C ILE A 111 -19.40 5.59 5.75
N ARG A 112 -20.01 6.61 5.13
CA ARG A 112 -21.47 6.76 5.11
C ARG A 112 -22.15 5.56 4.45
N ASP A 113 -21.63 5.11 3.32
CA ASP A 113 -22.24 4.09 2.46
C ASP A 113 -21.67 2.68 2.74
N HIS A 114 -21.06 2.49 3.92
CA HIS A 114 -20.48 1.21 4.30
C HIS A 114 -21.52 0.10 4.45
N GLN A 115 -21.09 -1.13 4.22
CA GLN A 115 -21.87 -2.34 4.45
C GLN A 115 -21.25 -3.19 5.57
N LEU A 116 -22.08 -3.84 6.37
CA LEU A 116 -21.59 -4.74 7.41
C LEU A 116 -21.37 -6.14 6.83
N ILE A 117 -20.14 -6.63 6.86
CA ILE A 117 -19.78 -7.99 6.49
C ILE A 117 -19.10 -8.62 7.71
N LEU A 118 -19.65 -9.71 8.22
CA LEU A 118 -19.18 -10.40 9.44
C LEU A 118 -19.05 -9.46 10.65
N GLY A 119 -19.94 -8.47 10.74
CA GLY A 119 -19.94 -7.46 11.82
C GLY A 119 -18.88 -6.36 11.69
N LEU A 120 -18.16 -6.30 10.58
CA LEU A 120 -17.17 -5.27 10.29
C LEU A 120 -17.67 -4.31 9.19
N PRO A 121 -17.36 -3.00 9.27
CA PRO A 121 -17.75 -2.03 8.27
C PRO A 121 -16.81 -2.11 7.05
N PHE A 122 -17.35 -2.56 5.92
CA PHE A 122 -16.67 -2.54 4.62
C PHE A 122 -17.21 -1.42 3.75
N VAL A 123 -16.39 -0.87 2.89
CA VAL A 123 -16.87 0.06 1.86
C VAL A 123 -17.93 -0.62 0.99
N SER A 124 -18.85 0.15 0.40
CA SER A 124 -19.86 -0.38 -0.53
C SER A 124 -19.20 -1.13 -1.69
N HIS A 125 -19.96 -1.98 -2.36
CA HIS A 125 -19.45 -2.70 -3.53
C HIS A 125 -19.02 -1.73 -4.65
N VAL A 126 -19.71 -0.59 -4.81
CA VAL A 126 -19.34 0.47 -5.75
C VAL A 126 -17.96 1.03 -5.43
N HIS A 127 -17.75 1.48 -4.18
CA HIS A 127 -16.45 2.00 -3.74
C HIS A 127 -15.32 0.96 -3.83
N SER A 128 -15.63 -0.31 -3.54
CA SER A 128 -14.67 -1.41 -3.70
C SER A 128 -14.24 -1.59 -5.16
N ILE A 129 -15.16 -1.54 -6.11
CA ILE A 129 -14.86 -1.63 -7.55
C ILE A 129 -14.00 -0.43 -7.96
N ILE A 130 -14.41 0.79 -7.61
CA ILE A 130 -13.66 2.01 -7.91
C ILE A 130 -12.22 1.90 -7.38
N ALA A 131 -12.03 1.53 -6.11
CA ALA A 131 -10.70 1.38 -5.53
C ALA A 131 -9.85 0.33 -6.24
N ASN A 132 -10.42 -0.85 -6.53
CA ASN A 132 -9.70 -1.95 -7.19
C ASN A 132 -9.34 -1.65 -8.65
N VAL A 133 -10.10 -0.81 -9.35
CA VAL A 133 -9.83 -0.36 -10.73
C VAL A 133 -8.88 0.82 -10.74
N MET A 134 -9.15 1.88 -9.98
CA MET A 134 -8.41 3.15 -10.06
C MET A 134 -6.99 3.04 -9.49
N GLN A 135 -6.82 2.32 -8.38
CA GLN A 135 -5.52 2.22 -7.70
C GLN A 135 -4.40 1.66 -8.60
N PRO A 136 -4.55 0.57 -9.35
CA PRO A 136 -3.53 0.11 -10.28
C PRO A 136 -3.49 0.92 -11.57
N SER A 137 -4.65 1.34 -12.10
CA SER A 137 -4.75 1.91 -13.44
C SER A 137 -4.19 3.33 -13.54
N LEU A 138 -4.40 4.17 -12.52
CA LEU A 138 -3.83 5.52 -12.50
C LEU A 138 -2.28 5.55 -12.56
N PRO A 139 -1.54 4.68 -11.84
CA PRO A 139 -0.11 4.51 -12.05
C PRO A 139 0.27 3.86 -13.39
N GLY A 140 -0.67 3.25 -14.11
CA GLY A 140 -0.42 2.52 -15.35
C GLY A 140 0.02 1.08 -15.14
N VAL A 141 -0.46 0.47 -14.06
CA VAL A 141 -0.24 -0.96 -13.76
C VAL A 141 -1.49 -1.74 -14.14
N PRO A 142 -1.40 -2.86 -14.84
CA PRO A 142 -2.56 -3.68 -15.17
C PRO A 142 -3.22 -4.23 -13.91
N VAL A 143 -4.53 -4.46 -13.99
CA VAL A 143 -5.30 -5.07 -12.90
C VAL A 143 -4.84 -6.52 -12.74
N SER A 144 -4.40 -6.89 -11.54
CA SER A 144 -3.98 -8.28 -11.28
C SER A 144 -5.17 -9.24 -11.25
N ALA A 145 -4.95 -10.53 -11.52
CA ALA A 145 -6.00 -11.55 -11.49
C ALA A 145 -6.76 -11.57 -10.17
N SER A 146 -6.07 -11.40 -9.03
CA SER A 146 -6.71 -11.36 -7.71
C SER A 146 -7.61 -10.13 -7.53
N ARG A 147 -7.27 -8.98 -8.13
CA ARG A 147 -8.13 -7.79 -8.15
C ARG A 147 -9.30 -7.97 -9.09
N GLY A 148 -9.08 -8.56 -10.27
CA GLY A 148 -10.13 -8.91 -11.22
C GLY A 148 -11.21 -9.78 -10.57
N ALA A 149 -10.81 -10.81 -9.83
CA ALA A 149 -11.73 -11.67 -9.08
C ALA A 149 -12.55 -10.90 -8.03
N ARG A 150 -11.93 -9.95 -7.31
CA ARG A 150 -12.65 -9.08 -6.36
C ARG A 150 -13.64 -8.15 -7.04
N ILE A 151 -13.24 -7.54 -8.16
CA ILE A 151 -14.13 -6.70 -8.97
C ILE A 151 -15.34 -7.51 -9.43
N GLU A 152 -15.11 -8.71 -9.94
CA GLU A 152 -16.16 -9.61 -10.41
C GLU A 152 -17.11 -10.02 -9.27
N ALA A 153 -16.58 -10.40 -8.12
CA ALA A 153 -17.37 -10.73 -6.94
C ALA A 153 -18.22 -9.54 -6.46
N ALA A 154 -17.68 -8.30 -6.53
CA ALA A 154 -18.42 -7.10 -6.18
C ALA A 154 -19.51 -6.77 -7.24
N LEU A 155 -19.19 -6.85 -8.53
CA LEU A 155 -20.16 -6.62 -9.62
C LEU A 155 -21.36 -7.57 -9.55
N ASN A 156 -21.15 -8.83 -9.13
CA ASN A 156 -22.24 -9.79 -8.97
C ASN A 156 -23.21 -9.47 -7.82
N LYS A 157 -22.85 -8.55 -6.95
CA LYS A 157 -23.65 -8.13 -5.80
C LYS A 157 -24.32 -6.77 -5.98
N LEU A 158 -24.00 -6.05 -7.08
CA LEU A 158 -24.62 -4.76 -7.37
C LEU A 158 -26.09 -4.93 -7.74
N ASN A 159 -26.93 -4.03 -7.24
CA ASN A 159 -28.28 -3.81 -7.72
C ASN A 159 -28.29 -2.80 -8.88
N GLU A 160 -29.47 -2.49 -9.46
CA GLU A 160 -29.57 -1.53 -10.55
C GLU A 160 -29.19 -0.10 -10.17
N GLU A 161 -29.46 0.31 -8.94
CA GLU A 161 -29.09 1.63 -8.39
C GLU A 161 -27.58 1.77 -8.27
N ASP A 162 -26.92 0.78 -7.65
CA ASP A 162 -25.46 0.71 -7.53
C ASP A 162 -24.78 0.71 -8.90
N LEU A 163 -25.35 0.00 -9.88
CA LEU A 163 -24.82 -0.06 -11.25
C LEU A 163 -24.91 1.30 -11.94
N ASN A 164 -26.01 2.03 -11.75
CA ASN A 164 -26.19 3.39 -12.26
C ASN A 164 -25.25 4.38 -11.58
N GLU A 165 -25.03 4.25 -10.27
CA GLU A 165 -24.05 5.05 -9.52
C GLU A 165 -22.64 4.84 -10.08
N LEU A 166 -22.23 3.57 -10.24
CA LEU A 166 -20.93 3.21 -10.80
C LEU A 166 -20.76 3.76 -12.22
N LYS A 167 -21.80 3.66 -13.06
CA LYS A 167 -21.81 4.22 -14.41
C LYS A 167 -21.63 5.73 -14.39
N THR A 168 -22.44 6.43 -13.59
CA THR A 168 -22.38 7.87 -13.44
C THR A 168 -21.00 8.33 -12.97
N TYR A 169 -20.37 7.61 -12.02
CA TYR A 169 -19.02 7.90 -11.56
C TYR A 169 -18.01 7.88 -12.73
N PHE A 170 -18.00 6.84 -13.55
CA PHE A 170 -17.05 6.72 -14.66
C PHE A 170 -17.34 7.68 -15.82
N GLU A 171 -18.61 7.99 -16.06
CA GLU A 171 -19.02 9.03 -17.03
C GLU A 171 -18.55 10.41 -16.58
N ASP A 172 -18.74 10.71 -15.32
CA ASP A 172 -18.40 11.96 -14.69
C ASP A 172 -16.90 12.28 -14.74
N ILE A 173 -16.05 11.29 -14.56
CA ILE A 173 -14.59 11.45 -14.69
C ILE A 173 -14.10 11.22 -16.13
N GLY A 174 -15.02 11.09 -17.09
CA GLY A 174 -14.73 11.07 -18.52
C GLY A 174 -14.09 9.79 -19.04
N ILE A 175 -14.33 8.67 -18.37
CA ILE A 175 -13.82 7.33 -18.74
C ILE A 175 -14.96 6.30 -18.79
N SER A 176 -16.09 6.68 -19.40
CA SER A 176 -17.26 5.82 -19.58
C SER A 176 -16.94 4.46 -20.22
N GLU A 177 -15.93 4.41 -21.11
CA GLU A 177 -15.47 3.16 -21.71
C GLU A 177 -15.02 2.14 -20.66
N THR A 178 -14.45 2.61 -19.54
CA THR A 178 -14.07 1.74 -18.41
C THR A 178 -15.28 1.01 -17.84
N PHE A 179 -16.43 1.70 -17.69
CA PHE A 179 -17.67 1.07 -17.24
C PHE A 179 -18.13 -0.04 -18.18
N TYR A 180 -18.14 0.21 -19.50
CA TYR A 180 -18.52 -0.81 -20.48
C TYR A 180 -17.58 -2.03 -20.48
N GLN A 181 -16.28 -1.82 -20.24
CA GLN A 181 -15.33 -2.94 -20.11
C GLN A 181 -15.57 -3.74 -18.82
N LEU A 182 -15.90 -3.07 -17.72
CA LEU A 182 -16.30 -3.74 -16.48
C LEU A 182 -17.56 -4.58 -16.65
N GLU A 183 -18.57 -4.04 -17.31
CA GLU A 183 -19.81 -4.75 -17.62
C GLU A 183 -19.56 -6.00 -18.48
N LYS A 184 -18.62 -5.91 -19.45
CA LYS A 184 -18.18 -7.04 -20.28
C LYS A 184 -17.20 -7.98 -19.59
N ARG A 185 -16.85 -7.73 -18.33
CA ARG A 185 -15.85 -8.51 -17.56
C ARG A 185 -14.45 -8.49 -18.17
N CYS A 186 -14.08 -7.44 -18.90
CA CYS A 186 -12.77 -7.25 -19.56
C CYS A 186 -11.90 -6.29 -18.74
N PHE A 187 -11.50 -6.68 -17.54
CA PHE A 187 -10.85 -5.79 -16.55
C PHE A 187 -9.51 -5.24 -17.01
N ASP A 188 -8.69 -6.01 -17.72
CA ASP A 188 -7.40 -5.55 -18.24
C ASP A 188 -7.58 -4.38 -19.21
N ASN A 189 -8.55 -4.47 -20.10
CA ASN A 189 -8.85 -3.41 -21.06
C ASN A 189 -9.40 -2.15 -20.35
N ALA A 190 -10.15 -2.31 -19.27
CA ALA A 190 -10.64 -1.18 -18.46
C ALA A 190 -9.47 -0.38 -17.88
N ALA A 191 -8.45 -1.06 -17.40
CA ALA A 191 -7.23 -0.44 -16.87
C ALA A 191 -6.47 0.34 -17.95
N ASP A 192 -6.38 -0.19 -19.17
CA ASP A 192 -5.73 0.48 -20.30
C ASP A 192 -6.46 1.77 -20.68
N HIS A 193 -7.78 1.79 -20.69
CA HIS A 193 -8.57 3.00 -20.96
C HIS A 193 -8.33 4.09 -19.90
N ILE A 194 -8.26 3.75 -18.62
CA ILE A 194 -7.92 4.69 -17.56
C ILE A 194 -6.50 5.23 -17.78
N PHE A 195 -5.55 4.36 -18.07
CA PHE A 195 -4.17 4.73 -18.30
C PHE A 195 -4.00 5.70 -19.47
N LEU A 196 -4.64 5.39 -20.62
CA LEU A 196 -4.60 6.23 -21.80
C LEU A 196 -5.25 7.60 -21.57
N ASN A 197 -6.32 7.66 -20.77
CA ASN A 197 -7.07 8.87 -20.49
C ASN A 197 -6.70 9.54 -19.15
N ARG A 198 -5.66 9.09 -18.46
CA ARG A 198 -5.29 9.60 -17.11
C ARG A 198 -5.15 11.11 -17.03
N TRP A 199 -4.67 11.75 -18.10
CA TRP A 199 -4.56 13.21 -18.16
C TRP A 199 -5.94 13.89 -18.18
N LYS A 200 -6.89 13.34 -18.93
CA LYS A 200 -8.29 13.79 -18.97
C LYS A 200 -8.93 13.63 -17.59
N VAL A 201 -8.77 12.46 -16.96
CA VAL A 201 -9.24 12.19 -15.60
C VAL A 201 -8.67 13.23 -14.62
N TRP A 202 -7.36 13.50 -14.70
CA TRP A 202 -6.72 14.49 -13.83
C TRP A 202 -7.30 15.90 -14.03
N VAL A 203 -7.47 16.33 -15.29
CA VAL A 203 -8.03 17.65 -15.61
C VAL A 203 -9.47 17.77 -15.10
N LEU A 204 -10.30 16.74 -15.28
CA LEU A 204 -11.70 16.77 -14.84
C LEU A 204 -11.83 16.81 -13.31
N ILE A 205 -11.07 16.01 -12.60
CA ILE A 205 -11.06 16.04 -11.12
C ILE A 205 -10.48 17.38 -10.63
N PHE A 206 -9.42 17.88 -11.25
CA PHE A 206 -8.87 19.20 -10.97
C PHE A 206 -9.91 20.31 -11.16
N SER A 207 -10.72 20.25 -12.22
CA SER A 207 -11.75 21.28 -12.47
C SER A 207 -12.89 21.28 -11.45
N ARG A 208 -13.14 20.15 -10.76
CA ARG A 208 -14.17 20.03 -9.72
C ARG A 208 -13.71 20.62 -8.39
N ASP A 209 -12.50 20.28 -7.97
CA ASP A 209 -11.91 20.76 -6.73
C ASP A 209 -10.42 21.09 -6.94
N PRO A 210 -10.14 22.28 -7.52
CA PRO A 210 -8.76 22.69 -7.82
C PRO A 210 -7.94 22.92 -6.54
N VAL A 211 -8.55 23.45 -5.48
CA VAL A 211 -7.84 23.80 -4.25
C VAL A 211 -7.36 22.55 -3.53
N HIS A 212 -8.23 21.57 -3.36
CA HIS A 212 -7.88 20.31 -2.69
C HIS A 212 -6.88 19.50 -3.52
N THR A 213 -7.08 19.43 -4.84
CA THR A 213 -6.18 18.70 -5.74
C THR A 213 -4.77 19.31 -5.74
N VAL A 214 -4.64 20.65 -5.84
CA VAL A 214 -3.33 21.33 -5.75
C VAL A 214 -2.69 21.15 -4.39
N SER A 215 -3.46 21.32 -3.32
CA SER A 215 -2.96 21.12 -1.95
C SER A 215 -2.37 19.73 -1.76
N ASN A 216 -3.09 18.69 -2.18
CA ASN A 216 -2.64 17.31 -2.10
C ASN A 216 -1.41 17.04 -2.98
N LEU A 217 -1.35 17.65 -4.17
CA LEU A 217 -0.19 17.55 -5.06
C LEU A 217 1.05 18.19 -4.42
N VAL A 218 0.91 19.41 -3.89
CA VAL A 218 1.99 20.14 -3.20
C VAL A 218 2.49 19.34 -1.99
N LEU A 219 1.58 18.83 -1.16
CA LEU A 219 1.94 17.98 -0.03
C LEU A 219 2.67 16.70 -0.46
N THR A 220 2.24 16.09 -1.57
CA THR A 220 2.92 14.91 -2.13
C THR A 220 4.33 15.24 -2.59
N MET A 221 4.50 16.36 -3.30
CA MET A 221 5.82 16.82 -3.77
C MET A 221 6.74 17.23 -2.62
N TRP A 222 6.21 17.96 -1.63
CA TRP A 222 6.94 18.33 -0.43
C TRP A 222 7.50 17.14 0.33
N ARG A 223 6.68 16.12 0.53
CA ARG A 223 7.14 14.89 1.18
C ARG A 223 8.18 14.12 0.36
N LYS A 224 8.02 14.04 -0.95
CA LYS A 224 9.07 13.48 -1.82
C LYS A 224 10.38 14.22 -1.66
N PHE A 225 10.34 15.54 -1.57
CA PHE A 225 11.51 16.36 -1.31
C PHE A 225 12.15 16.05 0.04
N ILE A 226 11.34 15.92 1.11
CA ILE A 226 11.83 15.51 2.43
C ILE A 226 12.48 14.13 2.38
N TYR A 227 11.91 13.15 1.67
CA TYR A 227 12.50 11.82 1.52
C TYR A 227 13.83 11.81 0.75
N ILE A 228 14.05 12.78 -0.13
CA ILE A 228 15.34 12.95 -0.80
C ILE A 228 16.40 13.45 0.19
N ILE A 229 16.03 14.41 1.05
CA ILE A 229 16.95 15.02 2.03
C ILE A 229 17.15 14.11 3.25
N ARG A 230 16.07 13.46 3.69
CA ARG A 230 16.05 12.55 4.85
C ARG A 230 15.44 11.22 4.44
N PRO A 231 16.18 10.36 3.71
CA PRO A 231 15.66 9.07 3.31
C PRO A 231 15.31 8.24 4.55
N PRO A 232 14.09 7.73 4.65
CA PRO A 232 13.74 6.80 5.71
C PRO A 232 14.51 5.49 5.50
N GLY A 233 15.02 4.92 6.56
CA GLY A 233 15.71 3.64 6.51
C GLY A 233 16.58 3.41 7.72
N LEU A 234 16.81 2.15 8.05
CA LEU A 234 17.73 1.72 9.07
C LEU A 234 19.03 1.26 8.38
N PHE A 235 20.14 1.86 8.76
CA PHE A 235 21.46 1.43 8.32
C PHE A 235 22.14 0.66 9.44
N ILE A 236 22.41 -0.64 9.20
CA ILE A 236 23.07 -1.52 10.15
C ILE A 236 24.45 -1.88 9.61
N THR A 237 25.49 -1.60 10.37
CA THR A 237 26.88 -1.99 10.05
C THR A 237 27.33 -3.11 10.97
N ILE A 238 27.77 -4.23 10.39
CA ILE A 238 28.31 -5.37 11.14
C ILE A 238 29.80 -5.44 10.85
N ILE A 239 30.61 -5.24 11.88
CA ILE A 239 32.07 -5.21 11.83
C ILE A 239 32.62 -6.35 12.71
N GLY A 240 33.68 -6.99 12.27
CA GLY A 240 34.36 -8.04 13.04
C GLY A 240 35.42 -8.77 12.20
N PRO A 241 36.32 -9.53 12.83
CA PRO A 241 37.34 -10.31 12.14
C PRO A 241 36.73 -11.43 11.28
N ASP A 242 37.55 -11.98 10.38
CA ASP A 242 37.11 -13.13 9.59
C ASP A 242 36.90 -14.35 10.49
N GLY A 243 35.85 -15.12 10.22
CA GLY A 243 35.44 -16.24 11.07
C GLY A 243 34.56 -15.89 12.26
N ALA A 244 34.30 -14.59 12.57
CA ALA A 244 33.46 -14.16 13.69
C ALA A 244 31.95 -14.38 13.52
N GLY A 245 31.51 -15.18 12.56
CA GLY A 245 30.08 -15.47 12.36
C GLY A 245 29.25 -14.33 11.74
N LYS A 246 29.90 -13.31 11.15
CA LYS A 246 29.21 -12.16 10.53
C LYS A 246 28.15 -12.55 9.51
N SER A 247 28.48 -13.51 8.64
CA SER A 247 27.55 -13.97 7.58
C SER A 247 26.33 -14.67 8.16
N THR A 248 26.50 -15.46 9.22
CA THR A 248 25.38 -16.11 9.93
C THR A 248 24.50 -15.07 10.61
N LEU A 249 25.11 -14.08 11.28
CA LEU A 249 24.38 -12.99 11.91
C LEU A 249 23.59 -12.18 10.88
N ILE A 250 24.19 -11.85 9.73
CA ILE A 250 23.52 -11.15 8.63
C ILE A 250 22.35 -11.97 8.11
N SER A 251 22.52 -13.28 7.88
CA SER A 251 21.43 -14.16 7.44
C SER A 251 20.26 -14.14 8.42
N ASN A 252 20.53 -14.37 9.70
CA ASN A 252 19.50 -14.38 10.75
C ASN A 252 18.80 -13.02 10.87
N LEU A 253 19.56 -11.92 10.78
CA LEU A 253 19.00 -10.57 10.80
C LEU A 253 18.10 -10.30 9.58
N VAL A 254 18.52 -10.74 8.40
CA VAL A 254 17.71 -10.62 7.19
C VAL A 254 16.42 -11.43 7.28
N ASP A 255 16.48 -12.65 7.81
CA ASP A 255 15.31 -13.49 8.00
C ASP A 255 14.35 -12.87 9.04
N PHE A 256 14.87 -12.32 10.12
CA PHE A 256 14.09 -11.53 11.08
C PHE A 256 13.46 -10.30 10.44
N LEU A 257 14.22 -9.52 9.68
CA LEU A 257 13.71 -8.32 9.00
C LEU A 257 12.65 -8.64 7.95
N ARG A 258 12.70 -9.81 7.30
CA ARG A 258 11.71 -10.27 6.31
C ARG A 258 10.33 -10.50 6.89
N ILE A 259 10.20 -10.73 8.19
CA ILE A 259 8.91 -10.90 8.85
C ILE A 259 8.08 -9.62 8.72
N TRP A 260 8.71 -8.46 8.78
CA TRP A 260 8.04 -7.16 8.80
C TRP A 260 8.41 -6.20 7.67
N THR A 261 9.33 -6.58 6.78
CA THR A 261 9.66 -5.79 5.58
C THR A 261 9.41 -6.58 4.31
N ALA A 262 9.08 -5.91 3.21
CA ALA A 262 9.07 -6.55 1.91
C ALA A 262 10.51 -6.96 1.54
N LYS A 263 10.66 -8.12 0.87
CA LYS A 263 11.99 -8.66 0.47
C LYS A 263 12.85 -7.65 -0.29
N ASP A 264 12.20 -6.81 -1.09
CA ASP A 264 12.87 -5.80 -1.93
C ASP A 264 13.37 -4.57 -1.16
N LEU A 265 13.02 -4.45 0.12
CA LEU A 265 13.43 -3.33 0.99
C LEU A 265 14.69 -3.60 1.80
N ILE A 266 15.18 -4.85 1.82
CA ILE A 266 16.39 -5.21 2.56
C ILE A 266 17.57 -5.26 1.61
N VAL A 267 18.63 -4.53 1.97
CA VAL A 267 19.87 -4.43 1.20
C VAL A 267 21.02 -4.89 2.02
N ILE A 268 21.74 -5.87 1.52
CA ILE A 268 23.01 -6.28 2.09
C ILE A 268 24.11 -5.82 1.16
N GLN A 269 25.09 -5.10 1.67
CA GLN A 269 26.24 -4.67 0.89
C GLN A 269 27.53 -4.99 1.65
N HIS A 270 28.41 -5.76 1.03
CA HIS A 270 29.77 -5.92 1.53
C HIS A 270 30.57 -4.65 1.23
N TRP A 271 31.05 -4.02 2.29
CA TRP A 271 31.88 -2.84 2.13
C TRP A 271 33.33 -3.26 1.93
N ARG A 272 33.91 -2.88 0.78
CA ARG A 272 35.36 -2.97 0.53
C ARG A 272 35.91 -1.55 0.44
N PRO A 273 36.96 -1.19 1.20
CA PRO A 273 37.61 0.11 1.05
C PRO A 273 38.12 0.26 -0.40
N GLY A 274 37.71 1.28 -1.11
CA GLY A 274 38.14 1.56 -2.49
C GLY A 274 37.05 1.63 -3.57
N PHE A 275 35.80 1.30 -3.24
CA PHE A 275 34.71 1.28 -4.23
C PHE A 275 33.70 2.44 -4.12
N PHE A 276 34.12 3.64 -3.81
CA PHE A 276 33.31 4.83 -4.12
C PHE A 276 33.49 5.20 -5.60
N LYS A 277 32.69 4.60 -6.50
CA LYS A 277 32.56 5.13 -7.85
C LYS A 277 31.59 6.33 -7.80
N PRO A 278 31.98 7.53 -8.24
CA PRO A 278 31.08 8.71 -8.31
C PRO A 278 29.87 8.48 -9.24
N LEU A 279 29.88 7.40 -10.02
CA LEU A 279 28.78 6.98 -10.89
C LEU A 279 27.48 6.58 -10.14
N ALA A 280 27.57 6.18 -8.88
CA ALA A 280 26.38 5.78 -8.11
C ALA A 280 25.46 6.99 -7.80
N ALA A 281 26.04 8.14 -7.51
CA ALA A 281 25.30 9.37 -7.31
C ALA A 281 24.62 9.86 -8.59
N TYR A 282 25.30 9.75 -9.74
CA TYR A 282 24.75 10.13 -11.04
C TYR A 282 23.62 9.21 -11.51
N LYS A 283 23.75 7.89 -11.33
CA LYS A 283 22.67 6.93 -11.62
C LYS A 283 21.46 7.20 -10.73
N LYS A 284 21.66 7.47 -9.44
CA LYS A 284 20.59 7.82 -8.51
C LYS A 284 19.88 9.12 -8.92
N PHE A 285 20.62 10.12 -9.34
CA PHE A 285 20.07 11.41 -9.82
C PHE A 285 19.23 11.23 -11.10
N LYS A 286 19.68 10.38 -12.03
CA LYS A 286 18.97 10.08 -13.27
C LYS A 286 17.66 9.33 -13.01
N THR A 287 17.63 8.40 -12.04
CA THR A 287 16.43 7.67 -11.63
C THR A 287 15.41 8.59 -10.93
N ILE A 288 15.89 9.52 -10.09
CA ILE A 288 15.06 10.51 -9.39
C ILE A 288 14.36 11.47 -10.37
N LEU A 289 15.04 11.85 -11.46
CA LEU A 289 14.48 12.72 -12.50
C LEU A 289 13.57 12.01 -13.51
N GLY A 290 13.37 10.69 -13.38
CA GLY A 290 12.47 9.92 -14.23
C GLY A 290 13.03 9.59 -15.61
N PHE A 291 14.33 9.80 -15.84
CA PHE A 291 15.04 9.55 -17.12
C PHE A 291 15.69 8.16 -17.18
N GLY A 292 15.06 7.13 -16.70
CA GLY A 292 15.62 5.79 -16.83
C GLY A 292 14.60 4.69 -16.52
N LYS A 293 14.51 3.68 -17.40
CA LYS A 293 13.88 2.41 -17.08
C LYS A 293 14.59 1.83 -15.85
N ILE A 294 13.82 1.36 -14.88
CA ILE A 294 14.37 0.55 -13.79
C ILE A 294 14.89 -0.74 -14.43
N GLU A 295 16.20 -0.81 -14.70
CA GLU A 295 16.83 -2.09 -14.98
C GLU A 295 16.74 -2.92 -13.72
N LYS A 296 15.97 -4.01 -13.77
CA LYS A 296 16.03 -5.07 -12.76
C LYS A 296 17.47 -5.54 -12.69
N ILE A 297 18.17 -5.20 -11.61
CA ILE A 297 19.52 -5.69 -11.38
C ILE A 297 19.38 -7.17 -11.01
N TYR A 298 19.64 -8.05 -11.96
CA TYR A 298 19.76 -9.49 -11.73
C TYR A 298 21.05 -9.75 -10.96
N PHE A 299 20.97 -10.65 -10.01
CA PHE A 299 22.12 -11.14 -9.28
C PHE A 299 22.93 -12.06 -10.19
N GLU A 300 24.13 -11.66 -10.58
CA GLU A 300 25.12 -12.60 -11.11
C GLU A 300 25.82 -13.30 -9.96
N GLU A 301 25.61 -14.59 -9.87
CA GLU A 301 26.33 -15.48 -8.97
C GLU A 301 27.74 -15.71 -9.52
N GLN A 302 28.69 -14.84 -9.17
CA GLN A 302 30.07 -15.17 -9.37
C GLN A 302 30.69 -15.75 -8.10
N SER A 303 31.29 -16.92 -8.27
CA SER A 303 31.91 -17.80 -7.31
C SER A 303 32.65 -17.08 -6.18
N SER A 304 32.38 -17.47 -4.94
CA SER A 304 33.05 -17.29 -3.67
C SER A 304 32.80 -15.99 -2.88
N HIS A 305 32.24 -14.90 -3.41
CA HIS A 305 31.91 -13.71 -2.59
C HIS A 305 30.61 -13.06 -3.08
N LYS A 306 29.49 -13.36 -2.42
CA LYS A 306 28.18 -12.75 -2.72
C LYS A 306 28.16 -11.29 -2.29
N SER A 307 27.99 -10.38 -3.23
CA SER A 307 27.59 -8.99 -2.93
C SER A 307 26.10 -8.81 -3.25
N ILE A 308 25.36 -8.39 -2.27
CA ILE A 308 23.93 -8.14 -2.39
C ILE A 308 23.73 -6.63 -2.30
N LYS A 309 23.12 -6.03 -3.32
CA LYS A 309 22.77 -4.60 -3.33
C LYS A 309 21.27 -4.46 -3.18
N VAL A 310 20.82 -3.55 -2.35
CA VAL A 310 19.43 -3.14 -2.25
C VAL A 310 19.30 -1.64 -2.14
N PHE A 311 18.45 -1.07 -2.94
CA PHE A 311 18.03 0.30 -2.80
C PHE A 311 16.56 0.35 -2.37
N PRO A 312 16.16 1.27 -1.48
CA PRO A 312 14.76 1.47 -1.22
C PRO A 312 14.12 1.97 -2.52
N SER A 313 13.12 1.21 -3.00
CA SER A 313 12.26 1.72 -4.06
C SER A 313 11.51 2.92 -3.53
N LEU A 314 11.77 4.10 -4.08
CA LEU A 314 10.93 5.26 -3.92
C LEU A 314 9.62 4.99 -4.69
N ILE A 315 8.63 4.43 -3.99
CA ILE A 315 7.25 4.36 -4.46
C ILE A 315 6.55 5.67 -4.09
#